data_b565d8aa554a6787aa51197c3687793d
#
_entry.id   b565d8aa554a6787aa51197c3687793d
#
_cell.length_a   1.000
_cell.length_b   1.000
_cell.length_c   1.000
_cell.angle_alpha   90.00
_cell.angle_beta   90.00
_cell.angle_gamma   90.00
#
_symmetry.space_group_name_H-M   'P 1'
#
loop_
_entity.id
_entity.type
_entity.pdbx_description
1 polymer ?
#
loop_
_entity_poly.entity_id
_entity_poly.type
_entity_poly.pdbx_seq_one_letter_code
_entity_poly.pdbx_strand_id
1 'polypeptide(L)'
;MKTSRVFGLFLLGIALMTSQMAMAQCREFKWPEDKAKAEEKVALYGDALRIKNYQAAVNPHRWMMQNAPDWNVRLYIDGAEIFDNLAEKEKDPARKAVLVDSMLMMYDLRIKYCGDEANVLNRKVYYDYKYNVKNKARTADVLKLFEKVATMNGTNMSDGNLVAYMTTVQANKILLNNITDEQILQHYDRIISILDDKLKTEKNEKDIKKLKDYKSVVDDLLIGMVKVDCDFVKNNLAPKFKQNPNDIALAKRIFSFMLQGKCTDDPLWVEAGEAIHNVEKDFGLAKTLGLKYLSNDNNAKAETLLKEALELASTPEDKSAILLYLGTLEVKRGSKSTAREYFRQSVAADPNNKEGYEKIGDLYYGSYNDCAKQESMAQDRLVYIAAYDMYRRAGHTTKMAQAKSQFPSKEEIFLLNWKVGENKSVGCWVGETVSLDTRD
;
A
#
# COMPACT_ATOMS: atom_id res chain seq x y z
N MET A 1 54.35 29.92 -15.03
CA MET A 1 52.97 29.44 -14.94
C MET A 1 52.73 28.70 -13.64
N LYS A 2 52.97 29.28 -12.45
CA LYS A 2 52.74 28.62 -11.14
C LYS A 2 52.00 29.49 -10.09
N THR A 3 51.51 30.67 -10.49
CA THR A 3 50.87 31.65 -9.58
C THR A 3 49.32 31.67 -9.66
N SER A 4 48.69 30.99 -10.63
CA SER A 4 47.22 31.04 -10.85
C SER A 4 46.42 30.01 -10.02
N ARG A 5 47.05 28.97 -9.47
CA ARG A 5 46.31 27.92 -8.69
C ARG A 5 46.15 28.21 -7.19
N VAL A 6 46.93 29.11 -6.64
CA VAL A 6 46.87 29.46 -5.21
C VAL A 6 45.77 30.50 -4.95
N PHE A 7 45.46 31.35 -5.92
CA PHE A 7 44.39 32.37 -5.78
C PHE A 7 42.97 31.78 -5.82
N GLY A 8 42.76 30.68 -6.57
CA GLY A 8 41.44 30.00 -6.64
C GLY A 8 41.07 29.25 -5.36
N LEU A 9 42.03 28.69 -4.63
CA LEU A 9 41.81 28.00 -3.36
C LEU A 9 41.52 28.96 -2.21
N PHE A 10 42.03 30.17 -2.24
CA PHE A 10 41.79 31.20 -1.20
C PHE A 10 40.37 31.80 -1.32
N LEU A 11 39.83 31.95 -2.53
CA LEU A 11 38.47 32.44 -2.76
C LEU A 11 37.40 31.39 -2.43
N LEU A 12 37.64 30.08 -2.67
CA LEU A 12 36.75 29.02 -2.24
C LEU A 12 36.72 28.83 -0.71
N GLY A 13 37.86 29.02 -0.03
CA GLY A 13 37.93 28.97 1.43
C GLY A 13 37.18 30.12 2.11
N ILE A 14 37.17 31.30 1.56
CA ILE A 14 36.44 32.47 2.10
C ILE A 14 34.93 32.33 1.88
N ALA A 15 34.48 31.79 0.73
CA ALA A 15 33.07 31.55 0.47
C ALA A 15 32.46 30.44 1.38
N LEU A 16 33.25 29.41 1.74
CA LEU A 16 32.83 28.36 2.69
C LEU A 16 32.81 28.87 4.15
N MET A 17 33.68 29.79 4.54
CA MET A 17 33.67 30.35 5.90
C MET A 17 32.53 31.35 6.11
N THR A 18 32.08 32.07 5.07
CA THR A 18 30.92 32.99 5.20
C THR A 18 29.60 32.27 5.33
N SER A 19 29.42 31.07 4.77
CA SER A 19 28.20 30.29 4.92
C SER A 19 28.10 29.64 6.32
N GLN A 20 29.20 29.35 7.00
CA GLN A 20 29.17 28.84 8.36
C GLN A 20 28.98 29.93 9.42
N MET A 21 29.39 31.18 9.16
CA MET A 21 29.14 32.28 10.09
C MET A 21 27.67 32.72 10.15
N ALA A 22 26.89 32.57 9.08
CA ALA A 22 25.47 32.89 9.10
C ALA A 22 24.62 32.00 10.03
N MET A 23 25.07 30.79 10.32
CA MET A 23 24.37 29.86 11.22
C MET A 23 24.63 30.16 12.71
N ALA A 24 25.64 30.91 13.06
CA ALA A 24 26.00 31.23 14.45
C ALA A 24 25.27 32.46 15.01
N GLN A 25 24.69 33.31 14.14
CA GLN A 25 24.28 34.66 14.50
C GLN A 25 23.12 34.77 15.50
N CYS A 26 22.28 33.73 15.68
CA CYS A 26 21.13 33.84 16.59
C CYS A 26 21.15 32.88 17.78
N ARG A 27 22.24 32.17 18.02
CA ARG A 27 22.37 31.27 19.20
C ARG A 27 22.87 31.99 20.44
N GLU A 28 23.68 33.04 20.24
CA GLU A 28 24.18 33.88 21.32
C GLU A 28 23.24 35.05 21.57
N PHE A 29 23.09 35.47 22.85
CA PHE A 29 22.23 36.58 23.24
C PHE A 29 22.93 37.92 22.93
N LYS A 30 22.38 38.68 21.99
CA LYS A 30 22.84 40.01 21.62
C LYS A 30 21.96 41.06 22.26
N TRP A 31 22.43 41.67 23.33
CA TRP A 31 21.70 42.68 24.05
C TRP A 31 21.85 44.05 23.37
N PRO A 32 20.76 44.86 23.28
CA PRO A 32 20.83 46.26 22.85
C PRO A 32 21.55 47.14 23.85
N GLU A 33 21.79 48.42 23.52
CA GLU A 33 22.40 49.36 24.42
C GLU A 33 21.67 49.50 25.75
N ASP A 34 20.33 49.57 25.73
CA ASP A 34 19.49 49.53 26.95
C ASP A 34 19.25 48.08 27.37
N LYS A 35 20.32 47.44 27.83
CA LYS A 35 20.29 46.04 28.27
C LYS A 35 19.32 45.82 29.44
N ALA A 36 19.29 46.74 30.42
CA ALA A 36 18.45 46.59 31.61
C ALA A 36 16.96 46.54 31.23
N LYS A 37 16.54 47.38 30.31
CA LYS A 37 15.17 47.40 29.83
C LYS A 37 14.85 46.18 28.94
N ALA A 38 15.79 45.71 28.17
CA ALA A 38 15.63 44.49 27.40
C ALA A 38 15.46 43.26 28.31
N GLU A 39 16.28 43.14 29.35
CA GLU A 39 16.14 42.10 30.38
C GLU A 39 14.77 42.14 31.09
N GLU A 40 14.30 43.35 31.47
CA GLU A 40 12.93 43.56 32.00
C GLU A 40 11.87 43.01 31.00
N LYS A 41 11.94 43.36 29.71
CA LYS A 41 10.96 42.94 28.71
C LYS A 41 10.98 41.44 28.46
N VAL A 42 12.19 40.85 28.41
CA VAL A 42 12.37 39.39 28.28
C VAL A 42 11.77 38.66 29.48
N ALA A 43 12.01 39.18 30.71
CA ALA A 43 11.41 38.62 31.93
C ALA A 43 9.87 38.70 31.90
N LEU A 44 9.32 39.88 31.56
CA LEU A 44 7.88 40.09 31.49
C LEU A 44 7.16 39.15 30.51
N TYR A 45 7.64 39.06 29.24
CA TYR A 45 6.98 38.17 28.32
C TYR A 45 7.26 36.68 28.63
N GLY A 46 8.46 36.35 29.12
CA GLY A 46 8.80 34.99 29.53
C GLY A 46 7.95 34.48 30.71
N ASP A 47 7.71 35.33 31.71
CA ASP A 47 6.80 35.03 32.83
C ASP A 47 5.36 34.87 32.35
N ALA A 48 4.91 35.75 31.47
CA ALA A 48 3.58 35.67 30.86
C ALA A 48 3.39 34.38 30.06
N LEU A 49 4.39 33.93 29.31
CA LEU A 49 4.38 32.62 28.60
C LEU A 49 4.29 31.47 29.59
N ARG A 50 5.11 31.46 30.63
CA ARG A 50 5.15 30.39 31.64
C ARG A 50 3.78 30.16 32.29
N ILE A 51 3.01 31.26 32.54
CA ILE A 51 1.64 31.19 33.09
C ILE A 51 0.56 31.14 32.00
N LYS A 52 0.94 31.01 30.73
CA LYS A 52 0.07 30.94 29.52
C LYS A 52 -0.85 32.18 29.38
N ASN A 53 -0.41 33.34 29.87
CA ASN A 53 -1.06 34.61 29.64
C ASN A 53 -0.50 35.29 28.38
N TYR A 54 -0.83 34.75 27.23
CA TYR A 54 -0.29 35.18 25.93
C TYR A 54 -0.63 36.63 25.61
N GLN A 55 -1.78 37.15 26.07
CA GLN A 55 -2.17 38.54 25.85
C GLN A 55 -1.20 39.52 26.55
N ALA A 56 -0.78 39.21 27.77
CA ALA A 56 0.19 40.02 28.50
C ALA A 56 1.60 39.97 27.88
N ALA A 57 1.93 38.87 27.17
CA ALA A 57 3.23 38.71 26.51
C ALA A 57 3.40 39.63 25.29
N VAL A 58 2.31 40.06 24.62
CA VAL A 58 2.38 40.75 23.30
C VAL A 58 3.20 42.05 23.38
N ASN A 59 2.93 42.92 24.33
CA ASN A 59 3.59 44.24 24.36
C ASN A 59 5.07 44.18 24.72
N PRO A 60 5.52 43.45 25.76
CA PRO A 60 6.95 43.31 26.02
C PRO A 60 7.70 42.56 24.90
N HIS A 61 7.09 41.52 24.29
CA HIS A 61 7.65 40.84 23.13
C HIS A 61 7.78 41.80 21.95
N ARG A 62 6.77 42.62 21.63
CA ARG A 62 6.81 43.62 20.55
C ARG A 62 7.94 44.63 20.78
N TRP A 63 8.17 45.05 22.01
CA TRP A 63 9.28 45.96 22.34
C TRP A 63 10.62 45.30 21.96
N MET A 64 10.83 44.03 22.31
CA MET A 64 12.03 43.27 21.92
C MET A 64 12.19 43.18 20.40
N MET A 65 11.11 42.87 19.67
CA MET A 65 11.13 42.81 18.21
C MET A 65 11.55 44.14 17.54
N GLN A 66 11.22 45.27 18.16
CA GLN A 66 11.55 46.60 17.64
C GLN A 66 12.97 47.06 17.99
N ASN A 67 13.47 46.70 19.17
CA ASN A 67 14.70 47.24 19.74
C ASN A 67 15.87 46.27 19.74
N ALA A 68 15.61 44.95 19.61
CA ALA A 68 16.63 43.93 19.59
C ALA A 68 16.22 42.74 18.72
N PRO A 69 15.97 42.95 17.41
CA PRO A 69 15.47 41.89 16.50
C PRO A 69 16.46 40.74 16.30
N ASP A 70 17.73 40.95 16.53
CA ASP A 70 18.80 39.93 16.47
C ASP A 70 19.23 39.39 17.83
N TRP A 71 18.42 39.67 18.89
CA TRP A 71 18.72 39.30 20.26
C TRP A 71 18.99 37.78 20.41
N ASN A 72 18.08 36.94 19.98
CA ASN A 72 18.19 35.48 20.01
C ASN A 72 17.06 34.84 19.16
N VAL A 73 17.28 33.65 18.59
CA VAL A 73 16.27 32.89 17.86
C VAL A 73 14.99 32.65 18.68
N ARG A 74 15.10 32.58 19.97
CA ARG A 74 13.99 32.37 20.90
C ARG A 74 12.92 33.45 20.75
N LEU A 75 13.31 34.70 20.48
CA LEU A 75 12.37 35.80 20.24
C LEU A 75 11.31 35.44 19.18
N TYR A 76 11.71 34.80 18.10
CA TYR A 76 10.81 34.42 17.04
C TYR A 76 10.01 33.16 17.34
N ILE A 77 10.60 32.21 18.08
CA ILE A 77 9.92 30.98 18.51
C ILE A 77 8.81 31.32 19.49
N ASP A 78 9.12 32.14 20.52
CA ASP A 78 8.19 32.59 21.54
C ASP A 78 7.09 33.48 20.90
N GLY A 79 7.46 34.31 19.91
CA GLY A 79 6.49 35.14 19.18
C GLY A 79 5.50 34.30 18.38
N ALA A 80 5.97 33.26 17.72
CA ALA A 80 5.07 32.33 17.00
C ALA A 80 4.13 31.61 17.97
N GLU A 81 4.60 31.18 19.15
CA GLU A 81 3.77 30.58 20.21
C GLU A 81 2.72 31.52 20.71
N ILE A 82 3.08 32.80 21.01
CA ILE A 82 2.16 33.84 21.48
C ILE A 82 1.00 33.98 20.49
N PHE A 83 1.32 34.23 19.23
CA PHE A 83 0.31 34.52 18.21
C PHE A 83 -0.51 33.28 17.80
N ASP A 84 0.06 32.08 17.78
CA ASP A 84 -0.71 30.85 17.57
C ASP A 84 -1.76 30.63 18.64
N ASN A 85 -1.37 30.74 19.93
CA ASN A 85 -2.30 30.55 21.04
C ASN A 85 -3.38 31.63 21.11
N LEU A 86 -3.06 32.86 20.73
CA LEU A 86 -4.05 33.94 20.63
C LEU A 86 -5.02 33.69 19.46
N ALA A 87 -4.50 33.28 18.31
CA ALA A 87 -5.31 32.94 17.14
C ALA A 87 -6.25 31.76 17.39
N GLU A 88 -5.81 30.74 18.12
CA GLU A 88 -6.67 29.60 18.48
C GLU A 88 -7.90 30.04 19.31
N LYS A 89 -7.74 30.99 20.21
CA LYS A 89 -8.79 31.46 21.11
C LYS A 89 -9.66 32.57 20.50
N GLU A 90 -9.20 33.24 19.45
CA GLU A 90 -9.90 34.34 18.80
C GLU A 90 -11.11 33.82 18.03
N LYS A 91 -12.27 34.43 18.27
CA LYS A 91 -13.54 34.09 17.62
C LYS A 91 -13.86 34.98 16.42
N ASP A 92 -13.41 36.23 16.46
CA ASP A 92 -13.60 37.16 15.34
C ASP A 92 -12.67 36.76 14.17
N PRO A 93 -13.22 36.47 12.98
CA PRO A 93 -12.40 35.99 11.85
C PRO A 93 -11.37 37.01 11.37
N ALA A 94 -11.67 38.30 11.43
CA ALA A 94 -10.75 39.34 10.96
C ALA A 94 -9.57 39.49 11.91
N ARG A 95 -9.85 39.53 13.23
CA ARG A 95 -8.81 39.54 14.27
C ARG A 95 -7.95 38.27 14.24
N LYS A 96 -8.60 37.13 14.09
CA LYS A 96 -7.90 35.85 13.93
C LYS A 96 -6.92 35.87 12.75
N ALA A 97 -7.34 36.39 11.61
CA ALA A 97 -6.46 36.50 10.42
C ALA A 97 -5.22 37.36 10.72
N VAL A 98 -5.38 38.48 11.42
CA VAL A 98 -4.25 39.37 11.83
C VAL A 98 -3.29 38.63 12.76
N LEU A 99 -3.79 37.84 13.69
CA LEU A 99 -2.97 37.07 14.62
C LEU A 99 -2.21 35.95 13.87
N VAL A 100 -2.87 35.26 12.93
CA VAL A 100 -2.23 34.25 12.07
C VAL A 100 -1.13 34.89 11.20
N ASP A 101 -1.39 36.03 10.58
CA ASP A 101 -0.38 36.75 9.79
C ASP A 101 0.79 37.22 10.68
N SER A 102 0.52 37.63 11.91
CA SER A 102 1.57 37.97 12.88
C SER A 102 2.43 36.75 13.25
N MET A 103 1.80 35.61 13.44
CA MET A 103 2.50 34.34 13.69
C MET A 103 3.38 33.95 12.51
N LEU A 104 2.84 33.95 11.28
CA LEU A 104 3.59 33.60 10.08
C LEU A 104 4.75 34.55 9.81
N MET A 105 4.58 35.86 10.13
CA MET A 105 5.62 36.86 10.07
C MET A 105 6.80 36.54 11.01
N MET A 106 6.56 35.89 12.15
CA MET A 106 7.66 35.48 13.06
C MET A 106 8.62 34.51 12.36
N TYR A 107 8.11 33.59 11.57
CA TYR A 107 8.95 32.70 10.79
C TYR A 107 9.77 33.43 9.71
N ASP A 108 9.16 34.41 9.01
CA ASP A 108 9.87 35.19 8.00
C ASP A 108 10.99 36.06 8.61
N LEU A 109 10.70 36.66 9.75
CA LEU A 109 11.68 37.46 10.49
C LEU A 109 12.79 36.56 11.07
N ARG A 110 12.44 35.37 11.55
CA ARG A 110 13.43 34.38 11.96
C ARG A 110 14.40 34.05 10.83
N ILE A 111 13.89 33.79 9.63
CA ILE A 111 14.74 33.53 8.44
C ILE A 111 15.63 34.74 8.16
N LYS A 112 15.06 35.94 8.18
CA LYS A 112 15.77 37.19 7.88
C LYS A 112 16.94 37.45 8.84
N TYR A 113 16.74 37.27 10.14
CA TYR A 113 17.70 37.61 11.17
C TYR A 113 18.57 36.43 11.59
N CYS A 114 18.04 35.21 11.56
CA CYS A 114 18.70 34.03 12.09
C CYS A 114 19.05 32.94 11.04
N GLY A 115 18.57 33.08 9.82
CA GLY A 115 18.82 32.07 8.77
C GLY A 115 18.05 30.77 8.98
N ASP A 116 18.63 29.63 8.55
CA ASP A 116 18.07 28.29 8.66
C ASP A 116 16.72 28.13 7.93
N GLU A 117 16.64 28.73 6.72
CA GLU A 117 15.40 28.87 5.95
C GLU A 117 14.67 27.51 5.77
N ALA A 118 15.39 26.45 5.39
CA ALA A 118 14.79 25.14 5.12
C ALA A 118 14.02 24.59 6.34
N ASN A 119 14.66 24.59 7.52
CA ASN A 119 14.04 24.11 8.75
C ASN A 119 12.89 25.02 9.22
N VAL A 120 13.07 26.33 9.09
CA VAL A 120 12.06 27.30 9.49
C VAL A 120 10.81 27.21 8.61
N LEU A 121 10.97 27.11 7.30
CA LEU A 121 9.85 26.96 6.36
C LEU A 121 9.13 25.63 6.56
N ASN A 122 9.84 24.56 6.92
CA ASN A 122 9.23 23.26 7.24
C ASN A 122 8.28 23.34 8.45
N ARG A 123 8.51 24.26 9.37
CA ARG A 123 7.57 24.57 10.48
C ARG A 123 6.49 25.55 10.05
N LYS A 124 6.86 26.62 9.34
CA LYS A 124 5.93 27.65 8.85
C LYS A 124 4.80 27.03 8.04
N VAL A 125 5.10 26.12 7.11
CA VAL A 125 4.12 25.54 6.21
C VAL A 125 3.03 24.75 6.94
N TYR A 126 3.36 24.09 8.06
CA TYR A 126 2.37 23.43 8.90
C TYR A 126 1.35 24.40 9.48
N TYR A 127 1.81 25.54 10.01
CA TYR A 127 0.92 26.53 10.59
C TYR A 127 0.11 27.29 9.54
N ASP A 128 0.72 27.59 8.38
CA ASP A 128 -0.01 28.17 7.26
C ASP A 128 -1.12 27.23 6.76
N TYR A 129 -0.81 25.94 6.61
CA TYR A 129 -1.79 24.90 6.33
C TYR A 129 -2.90 24.85 7.40
N LYS A 130 -2.55 24.79 8.69
CA LYS A 130 -3.49 24.70 9.82
C LYS A 130 -4.60 25.76 9.72
N TYR A 131 -4.24 26.97 9.35
CA TYR A 131 -5.17 28.09 9.35
C TYR A 131 -5.75 28.45 7.97
N ASN A 132 -5.00 28.24 6.92
CA ASN A 132 -5.29 28.82 5.61
C ASN A 132 -5.65 27.81 4.52
N VAL A 133 -5.53 26.48 4.74
CA VAL A 133 -5.84 25.47 3.71
C VAL A 133 -7.28 25.56 3.19
N LYS A 134 -8.24 25.92 4.05
CA LYS A 134 -9.66 26.09 3.67
C LYS A 134 -10.01 27.52 3.26
N ASN A 135 -9.07 28.45 3.32
CA ASN A 135 -9.28 29.83 2.94
C ASN A 135 -9.04 29.98 1.42
N LYS A 136 -10.13 30.22 0.68
CA LYS A 136 -10.08 30.35 -0.79
C LYS A 136 -9.07 31.38 -1.30
N ALA A 137 -8.84 32.47 -0.54
CA ALA A 137 -7.89 33.51 -0.92
C ALA A 137 -6.40 33.14 -0.65
N ARG A 138 -6.16 32.14 0.19
CA ARG A 138 -4.80 31.83 0.69
C ARG A 138 -4.32 30.43 0.30
N THR A 139 -5.22 29.51 -0.01
CA THR A 139 -4.86 28.09 -0.25
C THR A 139 -3.87 27.90 -1.41
N ALA A 140 -3.89 28.76 -2.43
CA ALA A 140 -2.91 28.72 -3.52
C ALA A 140 -1.48 29.09 -3.03
N ASP A 141 -1.36 30.03 -2.11
CA ASP A 141 -0.07 30.40 -1.54
C ASP A 141 0.46 29.35 -0.58
N VAL A 142 -0.44 28.69 0.18
CA VAL A 142 -0.08 27.52 1.00
C VAL A 142 0.50 26.40 0.10
N LEU A 143 -0.10 26.14 -1.06
CA LEU A 143 0.40 25.14 -2.00
C LEU A 143 1.81 25.49 -2.51
N LYS A 144 2.02 26.73 -2.94
CA LYS A 144 3.37 27.21 -3.35
C LYS A 144 4.40 27.08 -2.24
N LEU A 145 3.98 27.33 -0.99
CA LEU A 145 4.88 27.16 0.16
C LEU A 145 5.27 25.69 0.34
N PHE A 146 4.31 24.75 0.20
CA PHE A 146 4.61 23.31 0.24
C PHE A 146 5.57 22.89 -0.88
N GLU A 147 5.40 23.38 -2.10
CA GLU A 147 6.31 23.11 -3.22
C GLU A 147 7.74 23.55 -2.89
N LYS A 148 7.89 24.77 -2.35
CA LYS A 148 9.19 25.30 -1.90
C LYS A 148 9.79 24.43 -0.81
N VAL A 149 9.01 24.09 0.22
CA VAL A 149 9.47 23.28 1.35
C VAL A 149 9.89 21.88 0.88
N ALA A 150 9.11 21.22 0.04
CA ALA A 150 9.46 19.91 -0.50
C ALA A 150 10.77 19.96 -1.33
N THR A 151 10.96 21.00 -2.11
CA THR A 151 12.19 21.20 -2.90
C THR A 151 13.42 21.43 -2.02
N MET A 152 13.28 22.22 -0.95
CA MET A 152 14.41 22.56 -0.08
C MET A 152 14.75 21.46 0.92
N ASN A 153 13.78 20.72 1.42
CA ASN A 153 13.95 19.77 2.51
C ASN A 153 14.07 18.32 2.04
N GLY A 154 13.44 17.93 0.92
CA GLY A 154 13.42 16.54 0.46
C GLY A 154 13.01 15.60 1.59
N THR A 155 13.83 14.60 1.90
CA THR A 155 13.60 13.63 3.00
C THR A 155 13.61 14.25 4.40
N ASN A 156 14.14 15.47 4.57
CA ASN A 156 14.09 16.20 5.84
C ASN A 156 12.74 16.93 6.07
N MET A 157 11.84 16.90 5.10
CA MET A 157 10.47 17.40 5.31
C MET A 157 9.78 16.62 6.40
N SER A 158 9.07 17.30 7.32
CA SER A 158 8.31 16.65 8.40
C SER A 158 7.25 15.72 7.84
N ASP A 159 7.11 14.51 8.40
CA ASP A 159 6.23 13.47 7.85
C ASP A 159 4.78 13.92 7.71
N GLY A 160 4.23 14.60 8.75
CA GLY A 160 2.88 15.14 8.72
C GLY A 160 2.65 16.19 7.63
N ASN A 161 3.71 16.89 7.22
CA ASN A 161 3.65 17.86 6.14
C ASN A 161 3.42 17.22 4.76
N LEU A 162 3.78 15.95 4.57
CA LEU A 162 3.56 15.24 3.30
C LEU A 162 2.07 14.99 3.06
N VAL A 163 1.34 14.57 4.10
CA VAL A 163 -0.13 14.43 4.03
C VAL A 163 -0.81 15.80 3.90
N ALA A 164 -0.36 16.80 4.69
CA ALA A 164 -0.87 18.17 4.61
C ALA A 164 -0.65 18.80 3.22
N TYR A 165 0.46 18.46 2.56
CA TYR A 165 0.73 18.88 1.18
C TYR A 165 -0.33 18.32 0.22
N MET A 166 -0.57 17.01 0.24
CA MET A 166 -1.57 16.41 -0.64
C MET A 166 -3.00 16.90 -0.34
N THR A 167 -3.32 17.14 0.95
CA THR A 167 -4.58 17.78 1.36
C THR A 167 -4.71 19.19 0.80
N THR A 168 -3.58 19.94 0.72
CA THR A 168 -3.58 21.29 0.14
C THR A 168 -3.77 21.24 -1.38
N VAL A 169 -3.22 20.24 -2.06
CA VAL A 169 -3.50 19.96 -3.49
C VAL A 169 -5.00 19.74 -3.69
N GLN A 170 -5.61 18.91 -2.84
CA GLN A 170 -7.06 18.66 -2.87
C GLN A 170 -7.87 19.95 -2.62
N ALA A 171 -7.47 20.76 -1.66
CA ALA A 171 -8.15 22.03 -1.39
C ALA A 171 -8.09 22.98 -2.60
N ASN A 172 -6.96 23.05 -3.29
CA ASN A 172 -6.82 23.84 -4.53
C ASN A 172 -7.74 23.31 -5.64
N LYS A 173 -7.84 21.97 -5.81
CA LYS A 173 -8.77 21.37 -6.79
C LYS A 173 -10.22 21.72 -6.46
N ILE A 174 -10.63 21.58 -5.21
CA ILE A 174 -12.04 21.74 -4.78
C ILE A 174 -12.44 23.22 -4.71
N LEU A 175 -11.62 24.07 -4.09
CA LEU A 175 -11.99 25.46 -3.79
C LEU A 175 -11.74 26.39 -4.97
N LEU A 176 -10.70 26.16 -5.75
CA LEU A 176 -10.26 27.05 -6.81
C LEU A 176 -10.46 26.48 -8.20
N ASN A 177 -10.49 25.16 -8.34
CA ASN A 177 -10.48 24.44 -9.62
C ASN A 177 -9.36 24.95 -10.58
N ASN A 178 -8.21 25.27 -10.00
CA ASN A 178 -7.07 25.89 -10.71
C ASN A 178 -5.90 24.95 -10.91
N ILE A 179 -6.08 23.66 -10.67
CA ILE A 179 -5.04 22.62 -10.78
C ILE A 179 -5.54 21.50 -11.70
N THR A 180 -4.72 21.13 -12.67
CA THR A 180 -5.02 20.04 -13.63
C THR A 180 -4.69 18.67 -13.02
N ASP A 181 -5.25 17.60 -13.59
CA ASP A 181 -4.94 16.23 -13.16
C ASP A 181 -3.45 15.91 -13.32
N GLU A 182 -2.79 16.41 -14.37
CA GLU A 182 -1.35 16.27 -14.57
C GLU A 182 -0.54 16.95 -13.44
N GLN A 183 -0.94 18.16 -13.03
CA GLN A 183 -0.30 18.86 -11.91
C GLN A 183 -0.53 18.13 -10.58
N ILE A 184 -1.74 17.58 -10.36
CA ILE A 184 -2.03 16.74 -9.20
C ILE A 184 -1.07 15.54 -9.13
N LEU A 185 -0.84 14.90 -10.27
CA LEU A 185 0.11 13.80 -10.38
C LEU A 185 1.55 14.21 -10.10
N GLN A 186 1.99 15.36 -10.58
CA GLN A 186 3.33 15.87 -10.31
C GLN A 186 3.55 16.10 -8.80
N HIS A 187 2.55 16.66 -8.11
CA HIS A 187 2.59 16.81 -6.65
C HIS A 187 2.60 15.47 -5.94
N TYR A 188 1.71 14.57 -6.34
CA TYR A 188 1.64 13.21 -5.82
C TYR A 188 2.97 12.46 -5.98
N ASP A 189 3.56 12.43 -7.19
CA ASP A 189 4.83 11.77 -7.45
C ASP A 189 5.95 12.32 -6.56
N ARG A 190 6.00 13.64 -6.37
CA ARG A 190 6.97 14.29 -5.48
C ARG A 190 6.81 13.82 -4.03
N ILE A 191 5.58 13.82 -3.53
CA ILE A 191 5.27 13.40 -2.16
C ILE A 191 5.63 11.92 -1.95
N ILE A 192 5.24 11.06 -2.89
CA ILE A 192 5.51 9.62 -2.83
C ILE A 192 7.01 9.32 -2.92
N SER A 193 7.75 10.04 -3.78
CA SER A 193 9.21 9.90 -3.84
C SER A 193 9.87 10.20 -2.49
N ILE A 194 9.45 11.27 -1.82
CA ILE A 194 9.96 11.61 -0.49
C ILE A 194 9.62 10.53 0.54
N LEU A 195 8.37 10.03 0.53
CA LEU A 195 7.94 8.95 1.43
C LEU A 195 8.71 7.65 1.19
N ASP A 196 8.90 7.26 -0.07
CA ASP A 196 9.64 6.06 -0.43
C ASP A 196 11.12 6.16 -0.03
N ASP A 197 11.75 7.32 -0.21
CA ASP A 197 13.15 7.53 0.19
C ASP A 197 13.30 7.55 1.72
N LYS A 198 12.33 8.08 2.47
CA LYS A 198 12.29 7.95 3.92
C LYS A 198 12.17 6.50 4.36
N LEU A 199 11.27 5.73 3.73
CA LEU A 199 11.06 4.31 4.04
C LEU A 199 12.30 3.44 3.79
N LYS A 200 13.13 3.78 2.79
CA LYS A 200 14.41 3.07 2.51
C LYS A 200 15.43 3.21 3.65
N THR A 201 15.39 4.32 4.37
CA THR A 201 16.40 4.65 5.39
C THR A 201 15.91 4.48 6.82
N GLU A 202 14.60 4.44 7.04
CA GLU A 202 14.00 4.29 8.36
C GLU A 202 14.19 2.86 8.90
N LYS A 203 14.50 2.75 10.20
CA LYS A 203 14.74 1.47 10.88
C LYS A 203 13.77 1.22 12.03
N ASN A 204 13.07 2.25 12.50
CA ASN A 204 12.12 2.12 13.59
C ASN A 204 10.79 1.60 13.04
N GLU A 205 10.33 0.45 13.51
CA GLU A 205 9.09 -0.20 13.03
C GLU A 205 7.83 0.68 13.17
N LYS A 206 7.74 1.49 14.25
CA LYS A 206 6.62 2.40 14.45
C LYS A 206 6.61 3.53 13.42
N ASP A 207 7.80 4.07 13.10
CA ASP A 207 7.94 5.13 12.11
C ASP A 207 7.76 4.58 10.70
N ILE A 208 8.24 3.37 10.41
CA ILE A 208 7.95 2.65 9.16
C ILE A 208 6.44 2.47 8.97
N LYS A 209 5.73 2.00 10.01
CA LYS A 209 4.27 1.85 9.96
C LYS A 209 3.59 3.19 9.70
N LYS A 210 3.96 4.23 10.43
CA LYS A 210 3.42 5.59 10.27
C LYS A 210 3.64 6.14 8.86
N LEU A 211 4.83 5.96 8.28
CA LEU A 211 5.12 6.37 6.90
C LEU A 211 4.28 5.60 5.88
N LYS A 212 4.06 4.30 6.09
CA LYS A 212 3.15 3.49 5.26
C LYS A 212 1.70 3.95 5.36
N ASP A 213 1.23 4.28 6.57
CA ASP A 213 -0.11 4.82 6.79
C ASP A 213 -0.27 6.18 6.09
N TYR A 214 0.72 7.07 6.16
CA TYR A 214 0.72 8.34 5.42
C TYR A 214 0.70 8.14 3.91
N LYS A 215 1.45 7.17 3.40
CA LYS A 215 1.43 6.83 1.97
C LYS A 215 0.04 6.38 1.52
N SER A 216 -0.63 5.53 2.30
CA SER A 216 -2.01 5.10 2.03
C SER A 216 -2.98 6.29 1.99
N VAL A 217 -2.88 7.23 2.93
CA VAL A 217 -3.71 8.45 2.94
C VAL A 217 -3.45 9.31 1.69
N VAL A 218 -2.20 9.43 1.25
CA VAL A 218 -1.84 10.17 0.03
C VAL A 218 -2.40 9.50 -1.23
N ASP A 219 -2.38 8.16 -1.29
CA ASP A 219 -2.98 7.37 -2.37
C ASP A 219 -4.52 7.58 -2.41
N ASP A 220 -5.20 7.52 -1.25
CA ASP A 220 -6.64 7.75 -1.15
C ASP A 220 -7.03 9.17 -1.58
N LEU A 221 -6.24 10.18 -1.21
CA LEU A 221 -6.45 11.56 -1.65
C LEU A 221 -6.32 11.69 -3.18
N LEU A 222 -5.34 11.02 -3.80
CA LEU A 222 -5.22 11.02 -5.26
C LEU A 222 -6.47 10.44 -5.92
N ILE A 223 -6.90 9.26 -5.47
CA ILE A 223 -8.08 8.55 -6.02
C ILE A 223 -9.34 9.41 -5.89
N GLY A 224 -9.45 10.19 -4.81
CA GLY A 224 -10.55 11.12 -4.60
C GLY A 224 -10.53 12.37 -5.49
N MET A 225 -9.41 12.67 -6.16
CA MET A 225 -9.26 13.86 -7.02
C MET A 225 -9.19 13.55 -8.52
N VAL A 226 -8.61 12.42 -8.87
CA VAL A 226 -8.34 12.00 -10.25
C VAL A 226 -9.00 10.66 -10.48
N LYS A 227 -9.63 10.48 -11.62
CA LYS A 227 -10.18 9.17 -12.01
C LYS A 227 -9.02 8.22 -12.34
N VAL A 228 -8.68 7.38 -11.37
CA VAL A 228 -7.64 6.35 -11.53
C VAL A 228 -8.28 5.11 -12.16
N ASP A 229 -8.43 5.11 -13.47
CA ASP A 229 -8.89 3.95 -14.25
C ASP A 229 -7.73 3.27 -15.00
N CYS A 230 -8.07 2.24 -15.79
CA CYS A 230 -7.08 1.47 -16.57
C CYS A 230 -6.26 2.37 -17.51
N ASP A 231 -6.92 3.32 -18.17
CA ASP A 231 -6.26 4.21 -19.12
C ASP A 231 -5.30 5.18 -18.40
N PHE A 232 -5.72 5.66 -17.24
CA PHE A 232 -4.85 6.45 -16.36
C PHE A 232 -3.55 5.72 -16.03
N VAL A 233 -3.64 4.48 -15.56
CA VAL A 233 -2.45 3.67 -15.20
C VAL A 233 -1.58 3.42 -16.42
N LYS A 234 -2.18 3.07 -17.58
CA LYS A 234 -1.46 2.83 -18.83
C LYS A 234 -0.74 4.06 -19.36
N ASN A 235 -1.38 5.22 -19.27
CA ASN A 235 -0.83 6.45 -19.85
C ASN A 235 0.21 7.12 -18.93
N ASN A 236 0.06 7.02 -17.61
CA ASN A 236 0.86 7.78 -16.66
C ASN A 236 1.88 6.95 -15.88
N LEU A 237 1.56 5.68 -15.53
CA LEU A 237 2.43 4.85 -14.70
C LEU A 237 3.19 3.79 -15.51
N ALA A 238 2.55 3.17 -16.49
CA ALA A 238 3.17 2.14 -17.30
C ALA A 238 4.44 2.59 -18.04
N PRO A 239 4.54 3.80 -18.63
CA PRO A 239 5.76 4.26 -19.26
C PRO A 239 6.93 4.38 -18.29
N LYS A 240 6.66 4.83 -17.05
CA LYS A 240 7.68 4.93 -15.98
C LYS A 240 8.13 3.54 -15.53
N PHE A 241 7.19 2.60 -15.39
CA PHE A 241 7.49 1.22 -15.01
C PHE A 241 8.31 0.50 -16.07
N LYS A 242 8.01 0.70 -17.36
CA LYS A 242 8.81 0.15 -18.47
C LYS A 242 10.24 0.67 -18.50
N GLN A 243 10.47 1.91 -18.08
CA GLN A 243 11.82 2.48 -17.95
C GLN A 243 12.59 1.90 -16.77
N ASN A 244 11.91 1.56 -15.68
CA ASN A 244 12.49 0.95 -14.48
C ASN A 244 11.61 -0.18 -13.93
N PRO A 245 11.64 -1.40 -14.52
CA PRO A 245 10.81 -2.52 -14.06
C PRO A 245 11.13 -2.99 -12.63
N ASN A 246 12.27 -2.59 -12.08
CA ASN A 246 12.69 -2.91 -10.71
C ASN A 246 12.19 -1.90 -9.66
N ASP A 247 11.41 -0.90 -10.06
CA ASP A 247 10.75 0.01 -9.12
C ASP A 247 9.54 -0.69 -8.48
N ILE A 248 9.81 -1.40 -7.39
CA ILE A 248 8.79 -2.17 -6.66
C ILE A 248 7.71 -1.27 -6.06
N ALA A 249 8.06 -0.04 -5.69
CA ALA A 249 7.07 0.92 -5.18
C ALA A 249 6.08 1.31 -6.28
N LEU A 250 6.57 1.55 -7.49
CA LEU A 250 5.71 1.82 -8.66
C LEU A 250 4.92 0.58 -9.08
N ALA A 251 5.53 -0.62 -9.06
CA ALA A 251 4.84 -1.88 -9.35
C ALA A 251 3.64 -2.10 -8.40
N LYS A 252 3.82 -1.87 -7.09
CA LYS A 252 2.75 -1.97 -6.09
C LYS A 252 1.60 -0.99 -6.37
N ARG A 253 1.90 0.25 -6.77
CA ARG A 253 0.89 1.23 -7.15
C ARG A 253 0.11 0.80 -8.39
N ILE A 254 0.81 0.37 -9.44
CA ILE A 254 0.17 -0.15 -10.66
C ILE A 254 -0.74 -1.32 -10.31
N PHE A 255 -0.24 -2.30 -9.56
CA PHE A 255 -0.99 -3.49 -9.16
C PHE A 255 -2.26 -3.13 -8.39
N SER A 256 -2.15 -2.25 -7.39
CA SER A 256 -3.27 -1.79 -6.57
C SER A 256 -4.30 -0.99 -7.37
N PHE A 257 -3.86 -0.01 -8.16
CA PHE A 257 -4.76 0.84 -8.94
C PHE A 257 -5.49 0.05 -10.03
N MET A 258 -4.81 -0.88 -10.70
CA MET A 258 -5.45 -1.75 -11.68
C MET A 258 -6.43 -2.73 -11.03
N LEU A 259 -6.15 -3.21 -9.82
CA LEU A 259 -7.10 -4.02 -9.06
C LEU A 259 -8.38 -3.23 -8.71
N GLN A 260 -8.23 -2.00 -8.20
CA GLN A 260 -9.35 -1.13 -7.89
C GLN A 260 -10.15 -0.73 -9.15
N GLY A 261 -9.44 -0.46 -10.25
CA GLY A 261 -10.03 -0.16 -11.56
C GLY A 261 -10.63 -1.37 -12.27
N LYS A 262 -10.54 -2.58 -11.68
CA LYS A 262 -10.97 -3.85 -12.29
C LYS A 262 -10.27 -4.15 -13.62
N CYS A 263 -9.01 -3.80 -13.74
CA CYS A 263 -8.18 -3.97 -14.94
C CYS A 263 -7.28 -5.22 -14.88
N THR A 264 -7.69 -6.24 -14.13
CA THR A 264 -6.87 -7.43 -13.88
C THR A 264 -6.67 -8.33 -15.11
N ASP A 265 -7.37 -8.03 -16.20
CA ASP A 265 -7.19 -8.73 -17.48
C ASP A 265 -6.06 -8.12 -18.34
N ASP A 266 -5.61 -6.92 -18.01
CA ASP A 266 -4.51 -6.27 -18.69
C ASP A 266 -3.16 -6.93 -18.32
N PRO A 267 -2.28 -7.21 -19.29
CA PRO A 267 -0.96 -7.82 -19.01
C PRO A 267 -0.12 -7.03 -18.02
N LEU A 268 -0.23 -5.70 -17.99
CA LEU A 268 0.51 -4.84 -17.08
C LEU A 268 0.25 -5.17 -15.61
N TRP A 269 -0.97 -5.62 -15.29
CA TRP A 269 -1.30 -6.03 -13.92
C TRP A 269 -0.49 -7.25 -13.48
N VAL A 270 -0.35 -8.23 -14.37
CA VAL A 270 0.46 -9.44 -14.13
C VAL A 270 1.94 -9.09 -14.06
N GLU A 271 2.44 -8.24 -14.99
CA GLU A 271 3.83 -7.79 -15.01
C GLU A 271 4.21 -7.07 -13.70
N ALA A 272 3.35 -6.18 -13.22
CA ALA A 272 3.56 -5.51 -11.94
C ALA A 272 3.53 -6.49 -10.75
N GLY A 273 2.59 -7.45 -10.77
CA GLY A 273 2.52 -8.50 -9.76
C GLY A 273 3.76 -9.40 -9.74
N GLU A 274 4.27 -9.80 -10.90
CA GLU A 274 5.51 -10.58 -11.00
C GLU A 274 6.74 -9.80 -10.48
N ALA A 275 6.84 -8.51 -10.80
CA ALA A 275 7.92 -7.67 -10.29
C ALA A 275 7.91 -7.60 -8.76
N ILE A 276 6.74 -7.46 -8.14
CA ILE A 276 6.58 -7.49 -6.68
C ILE A 276 6.99 -8.86 -6.13
N HIS A 277 6.44 -9.93 -6.72
CA HIS A 277 6.63 -11.29 -6.26
C HIS A 277 8.10 -11.75 -6.30
N ASN A 278 8.86 -11.30 -7.29
CA ASN A 278 10.28 -11.61 -7.42
C ASN A 278 11.13 -11.08 -6.25
N VAL A 279 10.66 -10.03 -5.56
CA VAL A 279 11.36 -9.39 -4.44
C VAL A 279 10.72 -9.73 -3.10
N GLU A 280 9.40 -9.76 -3.06
CA GLU A 280 8.61 -9.97 -1.84
C GLU A 280 7.65 -11.16 -2.07
N LYS A 281 8.07 -12.34 -1.63
CA LYS A 281 7.24 -13.54 -1.74
C LYS A 281 6.13 -13.52 -0.69
N ASP A 282 4.90 -13.60 -1.17
CA ASP A 282 3.70 -13.59 -0.34
C ASP A 282 2.68 -14.63 -0.83
N PHE A 283 2.02 -15.32 0.10
CA PHE A 283 1.02 -16.34 -0.21
C PHE A 283 -0.09 -15.81 -1.11
N GLY A 284 -0.67 -14.65 -0.74
CA GLY A 284 -1.81 -14.07 -1.45
C GLY A 284 -1.46 -13.68 -2.89
N LEU A 285 -0.26 -13.11 -3.08
CA LEU A 285 0.24 -12.71 -4.40
C LEU A 285 0.56 -13.93 -5.26
N ALA A 286 1.28 -14.93 -4.73
CA ALA A 286 1.60 -16.17 -5.44
C ALA A 286 0.33 -16.91 -5.88
N LYS A 287 -0.66 -17.06 -4.98
CA LYS A 287 -1.98 -17.63 -5.29
C LYS A 287 -2.68 -16.85 -6.39
N THR A 288 -2.74 -15.52 -6.28
CA THR A 288 -3.46 -14.66 -7.22
C THR A 288 -2.86 -14.73 -8.63
N LEU A 289 -1.54 -14.64 -8.76
CA LEU A 289 -0.83 -14.78 -10.03
C LEU A 289 -0.96 -16.20 -10.59
N GLY A 290 -0.84 -17.23 -9.74
CA GLY A 290 -1.02 -18.62 -10.12
C GLY A 290 -2.40 -18.89 -10.72
N LEU A 291 -3.45 -18.36 -10.10
CA LEU A 291 -4.82 -18.45 -10.60
C LEU A 291 -5.03 -17.68 -11.89
N LYS A 292 -4.42 -16.51 -12.03
CA LYS A 292 -4.47 -15.72 -13.27
C LYS A 292 -3.81 -16.46 -14.43
N TYR A 293 -2.65 -17.07 -14.21
CA TYR A 293 -2.00 -17.90 -15.21
C TYR A 293 -2.80 -19.18 -15.54
N LEU A 294 -3.44 -19.80 -14.54
CA LEU A 294 -4.31 -20.95 -14.76
C LEU A 294 -5.53 -20.61 -15.63
N SER A 295 -6.13 -19.42 -15.41
CA SER A 295 -7.26 -18.94 -16.23
C SER A 295 -6.86 -18.57 -17.66
N ASN A 296 -5.60 -18.22 -17.88
CA ASN A 296 -5.03 -17.90 -19.20
C ASN A 296 -4.35 -19.10 -19.86
N ASP A 297 -4.59 -20.34 -19.37
CA ASP A 297 -4.03 -21.59 -19.84
C ASP A 297 -2.48 -21.65 -19.86
N ASN A 298 -1.81 -20.75 -19.15
CA ASN A 298 -0.36 -20.83 -18.92
C ASN A 298 -0.06 -21.79 -17.75
N ASN A 299 -0.26 -23.07 -18.01
CA ASN A 299 -0.20 -24.13 -17.01
C ASN A 299 1.19 -24.26 -16.34
N ALA A 300 2.27 -23.91 -17.03
CA ALA A 300 3.62 -24.01 -16.48
C ALA A 300 3.88 -22.95 -15.40
N LYS A 301 3.56 -21.68 -15.69
CA LYS A 301 3.68 -20.60 -14.70
C LYS A 301 2.67 -20.76 -13.56
N ALA A 302 1.44 -21.19 -13.87
CA ALA A 302 0.42 -21.50 -12.87
C ALA A 302 0.92 -22.53 -11.84
N GLU A 303 1.49 -23.64 -12.32
CA GLU A 303 2.03 -24.70 -11.45
C GLU A 303 3.14 -24.17 -10.53
N THR A 304 4.12 -23.43 -11.08
CA THR A 304 5.23 -22.89 -10.31
C THR A 304 4.72 -22.01 -9.18
N LEU A 305 3.84 -21.05 -9.49
CA LEU A 305 3.31 -20.10 -8.50
C LEU A 305 2.37 -20.77 -7.49
N LEU A 306 1.54 -21.74 -7.92
CA LEU A 306 0.68 -22.49 -7.00
C LEU A 306 1.49 -23.38 -6.04
N LYS A 307 2.57 -24.02 -6.51
CA LYS A 307 3.49 -24.77 -5.63
C LYS A 307 4.16 -23.84 -4.62
N GLU A 308 4.62 -22.69 -5.05
CA GLU A 308 5.17 -21.68 -4.15
C GLU A 308 4.13 -21.16 -3.13
N ALA A 309 2.88 -20.92 -3.58
CA ALA A 309 1.79 -20.58 -2.68
C ALA A 309 1.52 -21.71 -1.66
N LEU A 310 1.64 -22.99 -2.07
CA LEU A 310 1.49 -24.12 -1.15
C LEU A 310 2.56 -24.13 -0.05
N GLU A 311 3.80 -23.80 -0.41
CA GLU A 311 4.92 -23.67 0.55
C GLU A 311 4.72 -22.49 1.52
N LEU A 312 4.15 -21.39 1.04
CA LEU A 312 3.87 -20.19 1.83
C LEU A 312 2.58 -20.27 2.65
N ALA A 313 1.72 -21.25 2.38
CA ALA A 313 0.44 -21.41 3.06
C ALA A 313 0.63 -21.77 4.55
N SER A 314 0.07 -20.95 5.44
CA SER A 314 0.20 -21.09 6.88
C SER A 314 -0.98 -21.80 7.54
N THR A 315 -2.16 -21.84 6.89
CA THR A 315 -3.38 -22.45 7.42
C THR A 315 -3.73 -23.75 6.69
N PRO A 316 -4.43 -24.71 7.36
CA PRO A 316 -4.97 -25.89 6.73
C PRO A 316 -5.91 -25.57 5.54
N GLU A 317 -6.73 -24.56 5.68
CA GLU A 317 -7.68 -24.09 4.67
C GLU A 317 -6.95 -23.58 3.41
N ASP A 318 -5.90 -22.78 3.59
CA ASP A 318 -5.09 -22.28 2.47
C ASP A 318 -4.40 -23.41 1.73
N LYS A 319 -3.79 -24.36 2.47
CA LYS A 319 -3.16 -25.55 1.88
C LYS A 319 -4.16 -26.38 1.08
N SER A 320 -5.32 -26.64 1.65
CA SER A 320 -6.41 -27.37 1.01
C SER A 320 -6.85 -26.69 -0.29
N ALA A 321 -7.07 -25.37 -0.26
CA ALA A 321 -7.47 -24.59 -1.43
C ALA A 321 -6.43 -24.65 -2.56
N ILE A 322 -5.13 -24.49 -2.25
CA ILE A 322 -4.08 -24.57 -3.27
C ILE A 322 -3.97 -25.96 -3.87
N LEU A 323 -4.10 -27.02 -3.06
CA LEU A 323 -4.09 -28.40 -3.53
C LEU A 323 -5.27 -28.69 -4.47
N LEU A 324 -6.45 -28.10 -4.26
CA LEU A 324 -7.57 -28.18 -5.22
C LEU A 324 -7.21 -27.52 -6.56
N TYR A 325 -6.54 -26.38 -6.57
CA TYR A 325 -6.11 -25.74 -7.82
C TYR A 325 -5.05 -26.55 -8.55
N LEU A 326 -4.08 -27.13 -7.83
CA LEU A 326 -3.08 -28.02 -8.42
C LEU A 326 -3.74 -29.30 -9.00
N GLY A 327 -4.71 -29.86 -8.30
CA GLY A 327 -5.51 -30.97 -8.80
C GLY A 327 -6.29 -30.59 -10.08
N THR A 328 -6.90 -29.39 -10.10
CA THR A 328 -7.61 -28.88 -11.29
C THR A 328 -6.66 -28.68 -12.47
N LEU A 329 -5.44 -28.22 -12.23
CA LEU A 329 -4.39 -28.11 -13.24
C LEU A 329 -4.07 -29.47 -13.85
N GLU A 330 -3.93 -30.52 -13.05
CA GLU A 330 -3.65 -31.87 -13.53
C GLU A 330 -4.83 -32.48 -14.30
N VAL A 331 -6.08 -32.10 -13.93
CA VAL A 331 -7.27 -32.47 -14.74
C VAL A 331 -7.16 -31.87 -16.14
N LYS A 332 -6.80 -30.57 -16.27
CA LYS A 332 -6.58 -29.92 -17.57
C LYS A 332 -5.50 -30.60 -18.39
N ARG A 333 -4.47 -31.17 -17.75
CA ARG A 333 -3.39 -31.92 -18.39
C ARG A 333 -3.77 -33.37 -18.77
N GLY A 334 -4.94 -33.84 -18.33
CA GLY A 334 -5.36 -35.22 -18.48
C GLY A 334 -4.72 -36.22 -17.50
N SER A 335 -3.97 -35.75 -16.51
CA SER A 335 -3.26 -36.54 -15.51
C SER A 335 -4.17 -36.92 -14.35
N LYS A 336 -5.20 -37.75 -14.62
CA LYS A 336 -6.27 -38.06 -13.65
C LYS A 336 -5.77 -38.66 -12.32
N SER A 337 -4.76 -39.53 -12.34
CA SER A 337 -4.18 -40.11 -11.11
C SER A 337 -3.49 -39.07 -10.25
N THR A 338 -2.73 -38.17 -10.85
CA THR A 338 -2.06 -37.08 -10.12
C THR A 338 -3.09 -36.09 -9.58
N ALA A 339 -4.11 -35.74 -10.38
CA ALA A 339 -5.21 -34.90 -9.93
C ALA A 339 -5.92 -35.48 -8.69
N ARG A 340 -6.23 -36.79 -8.71
CA ARG A 340 -6.82 -37.49 -7.57
C ARG A 340 -5.95 -37.36 -6.31
N GLU A 341 -4.64 -37.53 -6.48
CA GLU A 341 -3.71 -37.43 -5.34
C GLU A 341 -3.72 -36.03 -4.71
N TYR A 342 -3.68 -34.98 -5.53
CA TYR A 342 -3.83 -33.61 -5.01
C TYR A 342 -5.17 -33.38 -4.29
N PHE A 343 -6.27 -33.90 -4.82
CA PHE A 343 -7.59 -33.79 -4.16
C PHE A 343 -7.65 -34.57 -2.84
N ARG A 344 -6.99 -35.74 -2.74
CA ARG A 344 -6.85 -36.45 -1.47
C ARG A 344 -6.04 -35.66 -0.45
N GLN A 345 -4.92 -35.08 -0.87
CA GLN A 345 -4.09 -34.24 -0.02
C GLN A 345 -4.86 -32.99 0.44
N SER A 346 -5.71 -32.40 -0.41
CA SER A 346 -6.57 -31.28 -0.04
C SER A 346 -7.50 -31.64 1.13
N VAL A 347 -8.20 -32.78 1.06
CA VAL A 347 -9.06 -33.24 2.14
C VAL A 347 -8.27 -33.62 3.38
N ALA A 348 -7.06 -34.17 3.22
CA ALA A 348 -6.19 -34.49 4.36
C ALA A 348 -5.67 -33.21 5.05
N ALA A 349 -5.41 -32.14 4.31
CA ALA A 349 -4.99 -30.84 4.84
C ALA A 349 -6.13 -30.16 5.63
N ASP A 350 -7.34 -30.17 5.08
CA ASP A 350 -8.54 -29.67 5.76
C ASP A 350 -9.73 -30.63 5.61
N PRO A 351 -9.99 -31.50 6.62
CA PRO A 351 -11.10 -32.44 6.59
C PRO A 351 -12.50 -31.81 6.53
N ASN A 352 -12.63 -30.51 6.84
CA ASN A 352 -13.90 -29.79 6.73
C ASN A 352 -14.20 -29.40 5.28
N ASN A 353 -13.16 -29.24 4.46
CA ASN A 353 -13.30 -28.97 3.03
C ASN A 353 -13.51 -30.27 2.26
N LYS A 354 -14.77 -30.63 2.01
CA LYS A 354 -15.14 -31.85 1.31
C LYS A 354 -15.09 -31.73 -0.22
N GLU A 355 -14.73 -30.57 -0.77
CA GLU A 355 -14.69 -30.35 -2.22
C GLU A 355 -13.73 -31.34 -2.93
N GLY A 356 -12.62 -31.71 -2.28
CA GLY A 356 -11.71 -32.71 -2.82
C GLY A 356 -12.38 -34.06 -3.10
N TYR A 357 -13.28 -34.51 -2.24
CA TYR A 357 -14.07 -35.73 -2.52
C TYR A 357 -15.01 -35.56 -3.70
N GLU A 358 -15.66 -34.40 -3.83
CA GLU A 358 -16.51 -34.10 -4.97
C GLU A 358 -15.70 -34.16 -6.29
N LYS A 359 -14.53 -33.52 -6.34
CA LYS A 359 -13.63 -33.54 -7.51
C LYS A 359 -13.16 -34.96 -7.86
N ILE A 360 -12.84 -35.78 -6.86
CA ILE A 360 -12.50 -37.21 -7.11
C ILE A 360 -13.71 -37.95 -7.68
N GLY A 361 -14.92 -37.72 -7.16
CA GLY A 361 -16.15 -38.24 -7.72
C GLY A 361 -16.38 -37.86 -9.17
N ASP A 362 -16.14 -36.60 -9.51
CA ASP A 362 -16.24 -36.10 -10.90
C ASP A 362 -15.22 -36.80 -11.83
N LEU A 363 -13.99 -37.01 -11.35
CA LEU A 363 -12.98 -37.77 -12.11
C LEU A 363 -13.41 -39.22 -12.36
N TYR A 364 -13.93 -39.91 -11.36
CA TYR A 364 -14.38 -41.29 -11.49
C TYR A 364 -15.61 -41.38 -12.40
N TYR A 365 -16.59 -40.52 -12.20
CA TYR A 365 -17.79 -40.45 -13.03
C TYR A 365 -17.46 -40.25 -14.52
N GLY A 366 -16.54 -39.32 -14.80
CA GLY A 366 -16.09 -39.04 -16.16
C GLY A 366 -15.12 -40.05 -16.75
N SER A 367 -14.78 -41.15 -16.02
CA SER A 367 -13.79 -42.14 -16.50
C SER A 367 -14.42 -43.45 -16.98
N TYR A 368 -15.74 -43.49 -17.20
CA TYR A 368 -16.37 -44.68 -17.76
C TYR A 368 -15.71 -45.20 -19.02
N ASN A 369 -15.53 -44.31 -20.03
CA ASN A 369 -14.94 -44.70 -21.31
C ASN A 369 -13.45 -45.12 -21.20
N ASP A 370 -12.72 -44.58 -20.22
CA ASP A 370 -11.32 -44.92 -20.00
C ASP A 370 -11.19 -46.31 -19.34
N CYS A 371 -12.23 -46.73 -18.61
CA CYS A 371 -12.21 -47.93 -17.78
C CYS A 371 -12.99 -49.08 -18.39
N ALA A 372 -13.93 -48.83 -19.29
CA ALA A 372 -14.78 -49.82 -19.92
C ALA A 372 -13.98 -50.73 -20.86
N LYS A 373 -14.00 -52.03 -20.60
CA LYS A 373 -13.43 -53.05 -21.46
C LYS A 373 -14.44 -53.58 -22.49
N GLN A 374 -15.71 -53.22 -22.34
CA GLN A 374 -16.83 -53.69 -23.16
C GLN A 374 -17.02 -55.22 -23.16
N GLU A 375 -16.44 -55.89 -22.16
CA GLU A 375 -16.60 -57.35 -21.95
C GLU A 375 -17.80 -57.66 -21.03
N SER A 376 -18.07 -56.76 -20.06
CA SER A 376 -19.14 -56.87 -19.11
C SER A 376 -19.66 -55.50 -18.69
N MET A 377 -20.95 -55.24 -18.96
CA MET A 377 -21.58 -53.99 -18.60
C MET A 377 -21.58 -53.78 -17.07
N ALA A 378 -21.77 -54.84 -16.29
CA ALA A 378 -21.72 -54.74 -14.83
C ALA A 378 -20.33 -54.32 -14.33
N GLN A 379 -19.26 -54.90 -14.93
CA GLN A 379 -17.88 -54.58 -14.59
C GLN A 379 -17.54 -53.12 -14.94
N ASP A 380 -17.90 -52.70 -16.15
CA ASP A 380 -17.62 -51.35 -16.67
C ASP A 380 -18.35 -50.26 -15.82
N ARG A 381 -19.50 -50.58 -15.27
CA ARG A 381 -20.30 -49.67 -14.45
C ARG A 381 -19.85 -49.55 -12.99
N LEU A 382 -18.91 -50.37 -12.52
CA LEU A 382 -18.36 -50.24 -11.15
C LEU A 382 -17.75 -48.90 -10.87
N VAL A 383 -17.24 -48.18 -11.89
CA VAL A 383 -16.70 -46.84 -11.77
C VAL A 383 -17.70 -45.83 -11.23
N TYR A 384 -18.99 -46.02 -11.53
CA TYR A 384 -20.05 -45.15 -11.01
C TYR A 384 -20.33 -45.36 -9.53
N ILE A 385 -20.14 -46.62 -9.02
CA ILE A 385 -20.23 -46.91 -7.58
C ILE A 385 -19.07 -46.21 -6.85
N ALA A 386 -17.86 -46.22 -7.42
CA ALA A 386 -16.73 -45.48 -6.87
C ALA A 386 -16.98 -43.97 -6.85
N ALA A 387 -17.57 -43.41 -7.93
CA ALA A 387 -17.96 -42.00 -7.96
C ALA A 387 -19.03 -41.68 -6.89
N TYR A 388 -20.03 -42.52 -6.74
CA TYR A 388 -21.09 -42.39 -5.72
C TYR A 388 -20.50 -42.32 -4.32
N ASP A 389 -19.56 -43.21 -3.99
CA ASP A 389 -18.91 -43.22 -2.69
C ASP A 389 -18.17 -41.94 -2.38
N MET A 390 -17.55 -41.34 -3.36
CA MET A 390 -16.89 -40.04 -3.22
C MET A 390 -17.91 -38.89 -3.04
N TYR A 391 -18.99 -38.88 -3.83
CA TYR A 391 -20.06 -37.90 -3.69
C TYR A 391 -20.79 -38.05 -2.32
N ARG A 392 -20.91 -39.25 -1.79
CA ARG A 392 -21.45 -39.52 -0.45
C ARG A 392 -20.55 -38.89 0.62
N ARG A 393 -19.22 -39.04 0.52
CA ARG A 393 -18.26 -38.40 1.43
C ARG A 393 -18.30 -36.89 1.31
N ALA A 394 -18.53 -36.35 0.11
CA ALA A 394 -18.74 -34.94 -0.12
C ALA A 394 -20.08 -34.41 0.41
N GLY A 395 -21.07 -35.29 0.62
CA GLY A 395 -22.44 -34.94 1.00
C GLY A 395 -23.28 -34.40 -0.17
N HIS A 396 -22.90 -34.69 -1.41
CA HIS A 396 -23.49 -34.09 -2.62
C HIS A 396 -24.64 -34.99 -3.16
N THR A 397 -25.84 -34.86 -2.60
CA THR A 397 -27.01 -35.74 -2.88
C THR A 397 -27.40 -35.82 -4.35
N THR A 398 -27.38 -34.69 -5.10
CA THR A 398 -27.73 -34.68 -6.51
C THR A 398 -26.76 -35.51 -7.36
N LYS A 399 -25.46 -35.39 -7.16
CA LYS A 399 -24.45 -36.17 -7.86
C LYS A 399 -24.47 -37.63 -7.44
N MET A 400 -24.81 -37.92 -6.17
CA MET A 400 -25.06 -39.30 -5.72
C MET A 400 -26.20 -39.95 -6.51
N ALA A 401 -27.36 -39.30 -6.65
CA ALA A 401 -28.51 -39.80 -7.42
C ALA A 401 -28.13 -40.02 -8.89
N GLN A 402 -27.37 -39.08 -9.47
CA GLN A 402 -26.85 -39.19 -10.81
C GLN A 402 -25.96 -40.43 -11.01
N ALA A 403 -24.99 -40.63 -10.11
CA ALA A 403 -24.11 -41.80 -10.14
C ALA A 403 -24.88 -43.11 -9.95
N LYS A 404 -25.85 -43.14 -9.01
CA LYS A 404 -26.64 -44.30 -8.73
C LYS A 404 -27.50 -44.75 -9.94
N SER A 405 -28.03 -43.82 -10.71
CA SER A 405 -28.78 -44.14 -11.95
C SER A 405 -27.95 -44.87 -13.02
N GLN A 406 -26.61 -44.81 -12.91
CA GLN A 406 -25.68 -45.47 -13.81
C GLN A 406 -25.11 -46.78 -13.28
N PHE A 407 -25.49 -47.24 -12.09
CA PHE A 407 -25.04 -48.51 -11.50
C PHE A 407 -25.44 -49.71 -12.39
N PRO A 408 -24.76 -50.84 -12.26
CA PRO A 408 -25.22 -52.05 -12.90
C PRO A 408 -26.67 -52.39 -12.46
N SER A 409 -27.45 -53.04 -13.36
CA SER A 409 -28.76 -53.57 -12.99
C SER A 409 -28.66 -54.92 -12.29
N LYS A 410 -29.73 -55.34 -11.63
CA LYS A 410 -29.81 -56.69 -11.06
C LYS A 410 -29.59 -57.78 -12.11
N GLU A 411 -30.10 -57.61 -13.32
CA GLU A 411 -29.92 -58.53 -14.41
C GLU A 411 -28.43 -58.63 -14.82
N GLU A 412 -27.76 -57.44 -14.98
CA GLU A 412 -26.34 -57.40 -15.38
C GLU A 412 -25.43 -58.10 -14.36
N ILE A 413 -25.70 -57.97 -13.03
CA ILE A 413 -24.88 -58.64 -12.01
C ILE A 413 -25.23 -60.12 -11.86
N PHE A 414 -26.50 -60.51 -12.12
CA PHE A 414 -26.92 -61.90 -12.10
C PHE A 414 -26.20 -62.76 -13.14
N LEU A 415 -25.98 -62.20 -14.34
CA LEU A 415 -25.24 -62.87 -15.42
C LEU A 415 -23.78 -63.25 -15.04
N LEU A 416 -23.23 -62.58 -14.03
CA LEU A 416 -21.89 -62.83 -13.51
C LEU A 416 -21.87 -63.62 -12.20
N ASN A 417 -23.03 -64.08 -11.73
CA ASN A 417 -23.22 -64.70 -10.40
C ASN A 417 -22.75 -63.80 -9.25
N TRP A 418 -22.86 -62.45 -9.40
CA TRP A 418 -22.51 -61.50 -8.36
C TRP A 418 -23.70 -61.21 -7.44
N LYS A 419 -23.41 -60.89 -6.17
CA LYS A 419 -24.41 -60.52 -5.20
C LYS A 419 -24.21 -59.08 -4.72
N VAL A 420 -25.30 -58.38 -4.50
CA VAL A 420 -25.28 -57.06 -3.85
C VAL A 420 -24.56 -57.18 -2.50
N GLY A 421 -23.71 -56.21 -2.20
CA GLY A 421 -22.86 -56.18 -1.00
C GLY A 421 -21.48 -56.84 -1.16
N GLU A 422 -21.23 -57.59 -2.24
CA GLU A 422 -19.87 -58.13 -2.52
C GLU A 422 -18.90 -57.01 -2.84
N ASN A 423 -17.65 -57.15 -2.43
CA ASN A 423 -16.59 -56.26 -2.80
C ASN A 423 -16.07 -56.55 -4.22
N LYS A 424 -16.05 -55.52 -5.05
CA LYS A 424 -15.53 -55.61 -6.45
C LYS A 424 -14.48 -54.59 -6.69
N SER A 425 -13.42 -54.95 -7.40
CA SER A 425 -12.36 -54.02 -7.78
C SER A 425 -12.74 -53.29 -9.07
N VAL A 426 -12.69 -51.97 -9.03
CA VAL A 426 -12.79 -51.12 -10.20
C VAL A 426 -11.45 -51.19 -10.93
N GLY A 427 -11.49 -51.53 -12.20
CA GLY A 427 -10.30 -51.59 -13.02
C GLY A 427 -9.70 -50.23 -13.35
N CYS A 428 -8.74 -50.23 -14.29
CA CYS A 428 -8.07 -49.06 -14.82
C CYS A 428 -7.28 -48.23 -13.77
N TRP A 429 -7.09 -46.96 -14.02
CA TRP A 429 -6.38 -46.02 -13.13
C TRP A 429 -7.14 -45.75 -11.80
N VAL A 430 -8.45 -46.01 -11.74
CA VAL A 430 -9.28 -45.82 -10.56
C VAL A 430 -8.84 -46.74 -9.43
N GLY A 431 -8.72 -48.03 -9.66
CA GLY A 431 -8.15 -49.01 -8.73
C GLY A 431 -8.85 -49.09 -7.34
N GLU A 432 -10.08 -48.60 -7.21
CA GLU A 432 -10.84 -48.62 -5.94
C GLU A 432 -11.53 -49.97 -5.77
N THR A 433 -11.79 -50.35 -4.53
CA THR A 433 -12.68 -51.43 -4.20
C THR A 433 -14.02 -50.88 -3.75
N VAL A 434 -15.10 -51.33 -4.35
CA VAL A 434 -16.47 -50.87 -4.07
C VAL A 434 -17.35 -51.99 -3.57
N SER A 435 -18.32 -51.69 -2.71
CA SER A 435 -19.37 -52.60 -2.37
C SER A 435 -20.45 -52.58 -3.45
N LEU A 436 -20.70 -53.72 -4.09
CA LEU A 436 -21.62 -53.82 -5.21
C LEU A 436 -23.02 -53.40 -4.81
N ASP A 437 -23.64 -52.53 -5.56
CA ASP A 437 -25.03 -52.08 -5.46
C ASP A 437 -25.64 -51.96 -6.87
N THR A 438 -26.94 -51.88 -6.98
CA THR A 438 -27.66 -51.79 -8.25
C THR A 438 -28.52 -50.54 -8.34
N ARG A 439 -28.86 -50.13 -9.59
CA ARG A 439 -29.74 -48.98 -9.86
C ARG A 439 -31.22 -49.26 -9.65
N ASP A 440 -31.64 -50.51 -9.64
CA ASP A 440 -32.99 -51.02 -9.54
C ASP A 440 -33.21 -51.96 -8.31
#